data_5f31f6e095e2b9483a8bba242ab6b471
#
_entry.id   5f31f6e095e2b9483a8bba242ab6b471
#
_cell.length_a   1.000
_cell.length_b   1.000
_cell.length_c   1.000
_cell.angle_alpha   90.00
_cell.angle_beta   90.00
_cell.angle_gamma   90.00
#
_symmetry.space_group_name_H-M   'P 1'
#
loop_
_entity.id
_entity.type
_entity.pdbx_description
1 polymer ?
#
loop_
_entity_poly.entity_id
_entity_poly.type
_entity_poly.pdbx_seq_one_letter_code
_entity_poly.pdbx_strand_id
1 'polypeptide(L)'
;MGDLEKKLFRLERERIEKERLYRIMDRDLLETVEEVFDRPTLMALYDLVNDGVIGVMHGVVSSGKEARVYWAEDPKGRDLAVKIYLTMTAEFRRGIIKYIEGDPRFHRVRRHPRKLIYLWCSKEFRNLRLAYDAGVRVPKPIKAKSNILVMEFIGDPEVRGRPAPLLKDMPPKDPERALDTILDYIYKLYNKAELVHADLSEYNIMNRNEELVIIDWGSAVKKSHPMQAEFLERDVRNILRYFSKLGVDVPSLKEVLSWIVGS
;
A
#
# COMPACT_ATOMS: atom_id res chain seq x y z
N MET A 1 27.87 31.97 10.92
CA MET A 1 27.96 30.56 11.40
C MET A 1 29.00 29.84 10.57
N GLY A 2 30.12 29.48 11.20
CA GLY A 2 31.25 28.82 10.54
C GLY A 2 30.90 27.39 10.09
N ASP A 3 31.69 26.88 9.15
CA ASP A 3 31.48 25.52 8.59
C ASP A 3 31.58 24.42 9.66
N LEU A 4 32.39 24.66 10.71
CA LEU A 4 32.57 23.79 11.87
C LEU A 4 31.31 23.78 12.76
N GLU A 5 30.67 24.94 13.00
CA GLU A 5 29.42 25.03 13.78
C GLU A 5 28.27 24.31 13.08
N LYS A 6 28.15 24.45 11.75
CA LYS A 6 27.17 23.70 10.96
C LYS A 6 27.38 22.19 11.05
N LYS A 7 28.65 21.75 11.03
CA LYS A 7 29.02 20.34 11.15
C LYS A 7 28.71 19.78 12.54
N LEU A 8 29.01 20.51 13.60
CA LEU A 8 28.70 20.13 14.98
C LEU A 8 27.19 20.08 15.21
N PHE A 9 26.45 21.10 14.80
CA PHE A 9 24.99 21.13 14.90
C PHE A 9 24.33 19.94 14.16
N ARG A 10 24.87 19.58 12.98
CA ARG A 10 24.41 18.42 12.21
C ARG A 10 24.68 17.10 12.96
N LEU A 11 25.89 16.92 13.55
CA LEU A 11 26.24 15.71 14.30
C LEU A 11 25.40 15.57 15.60
N GLU A 12 25.16 16.67 16.27
CA GLU A 12 24.34 16.67 17.50
C GLU A 12 22.87 16.34 17.19
N ARG A 13 22.33 16.89 16.10
CA ARG A 13 21.00 16.55 15.61
C ARG A 13 20.91 15.07 15.23
N GLU A 14 21.89 14.52 14.53
CA GLU A 14 21.94 13.10 14.17
C GLU A 14 21.96 12.20 15.41
N ARG A 15 22.70 12.59 16.45
CA ARG A 15 22.74 11.84 17.72
C ARG A 15 21.38 11.83 18.42
N ILE A 16 20.73 12.98 18.52
CA ILE A 16 19.40 13.10 19.13
C ILE A 16 18.36 12.29 18.34
N GLU A 17 18.41 12.34 17.02
CA GLU A 17 17.55 11.59 16.12
C GLU A 17 17.72 10.08 16.32
N LYS A 18 18.97 9.61 16.40
CA LYS A 18 19.30 8.20 16.67
C LYS A 18 18.83 7.73 18.05
N GLU A 19 19.09 8.51 19.10
CA GLU A 19 18.64 8.21 20.48
C GLU A 19 17.10 8.09 20.58
N ARG A 20 16.35 8.85 19.77
CA ARG A 20 14.88 8.76 19.74
C ARG A 20 14.38 7.53 18.98
N LEU A 21 15.04 7.13 17.89
CA LEU A 21 14.72 5.87 17.23
C LEU A 21 14.97 4.66 18.14
N TYR A 22 16.03 4.69 18.96
CA TYR A 22 16.28 3.66 19.99
C TYR A 22 15.17 3.53 21.05
N ARG A 23 14.38 4.58 21.28
CA ARG A 23 13.24 4.52 22.21
C ARG A 23 12.00 3.88 21.65
N ILE A 24 11.86 3.82 20.33
CA ILE A 24 10.67 3.34 19.64
C ILE A 24 10.88 2.03 18.89
N MET A 25 12.13 1.61 18.75
CA MET A 25 12.53 0.33 18.14
C MET A 25 13.42 -0.39 19.14
N ASP A 26 13.33 -1.72 19.19
CA ASP A 26 14.38 -2.48 19.82
C ASP A 26 15.69 -2.38 19.01
N ARG A 27 16.79 -2.73 19.66
CA ARG A 27 18.14 -2.56 19.08
C ARG A 27 18.33 -3.36 17.79
N ASP A 28 17.84 -4.59 17.77
CA ASP A 28 18.01 -5.51 16.63
C ASP A 28 17.19 -5.02 15.42
N LEU A 29 16.00 -4.50 15.66
CA LEU A 29 15.17 -3.88 14.61
C LEU A 29 15.84 -2.62 14.05
N LEU A 30 16.41 -1.77 14.91
CA LEU A 30 17.06 -0.54 14.47
C LEU A 30 18.31 -0.84 13.64
N GLU A 31 19.16 -1.80 14.04
CA GLU A 31 20.30 -2.25 13.27
C GLU A 31 19.87 -2.75 11.88
N THR A 32 18.83 -3.60 11.82
CA THR A 32 18.26 -4.08 10.55
C THR A 32 17.74 -2.95 9.67
N VAL A 33 17.08 -1.95 10.28
CA VAL A 33 16.52 -0.79 9.56
C VAL A 33 17.64 0.13 9.06
N GLU A 34 18.69 0.37 9.87
CA GLU A 34 19.86 1.17 9.48
C GLU A 34 20.69 0.50 8.35
N GLU A 35 20.78 -0.83 8.32
CA GLU A 35 21.46 -1.54 7.24
C GLU A 35 20.71 -1.51 5.90
N VAL A 36 19.38 -1.51 5.96
CA VAL A 36 18.52 -1.66 4.78
C VAL A 36 18.12 -0.32 4.17
N PHE A 37 17.91 0.71 4.99
CA PHE A 37 17.38 1.98 4.53
C PHE A 37 18.44 3.07 4.45
N ASP A 38 18.34 3.85 3.37
CA ASP A 38 19.17 5.02 3.20
C ASP A 38 18.80 6.13 4.19
N ARG A 39 19.72 7.04 4.42
CA ARG A 39 19.55 8.16 5.37
C ARG A 39 18.28 8.99 5.13
N PRO A 40 17.87 9.35 3.90
CA PRO A 40 16.61 10.07 3.68
C PRO A 40 15.38 9.29 4.14
N THR A 41 15.38 7.96 4.02
CA THR A 41 14.29 7.10 4.53
C THR A 41 14.25 7.11 6.06
N LEU A 42 15.41 6.99 6.72
CA LEU A 42 15.52 7.09 8.18
C LEU A 42 15.03 8.45 8.69
N MET A 43 15.39 9.54 8.01
CA MET A 43 14.91 10.89 8.36
C MET A 43 13.39 11.02 8.20
N ALA A 44 12.81 10.45 7.12
CA ALA A 44 11.37 10.46 6.94
C ALA A 44 10.64 9.65 8.02
N LEU A 45 11.21 8.52 8.44
CA LEU A 45 10.69 7.71 9.56
C LEU A 45 10.75 8.49 10.88
N TYR A 46 11.89 9.11 11.16
CA TYR A 46 12.06 9.96 12.34
C TYR A 46 11.03 11.10 12.39
N ASP A 47 10.78 11.77 11.27
CA ASP A 47 9.76 12.82 11.19
C ASP A 47 8.35 12.27 11.52
N LEU A 48 8.00 11.06 11.04
CA LEU A 48 6.71 10.43 11.32
C LEU A 48 6.55 10.11 12.82
N VAL A 49 7.64 9.78 13.49
CA VAL A 49 7.66 9.57 14.94
C VAL A 49 7.47 10.89 15.68
N ASN A 50 8.20 11.94 15.29
CA ASN A 50 8.08 13.27 15.92
C ASN A 50 6.71 13.91 15.69
N ASP A 51 6.10 13.65 14.52
CA ASP A 51 4.74 14.10 14.20
C ASP A 51 3.68 13.31 15.01
N GLY A 52 4.08 12.33 15.83
CA GLY A 52 3.17 11.49 16.62
C GLY A 52 2.30 10.55 15.76
N VAL A 53 2.76 10.22 14.55
CA VAL A 53 2.07 9.27 13.66
C VAL A 53 2.44 7.84 14.05
N ILE A 54 3.71 7.59 14.36
CA ILE A 54 4.24 6.30 14.80
C ILE A 54 4.70 6.45 16.25
N GLY A 55 4.26 5.55 17.12
CA GLY A 55 4.66 5.48 18.52
C GLY A 55 5.72 4.40 18.76
N VAL A 56 5.49 3.19 18.25
CA VAL A 56 6.40 2.06 18.36
C VAL A 56 6.47 1.34 17.03
N MET A 57 7.65 0.92 16.60
CA MET A 57 7.83 0.01 15.46
C MET A 57 8.23 -1.38 15.94
N HIS A 58 7.65 -2.38 15.28
CA HIS A 58 7.91 -3.78 15.51
C HIS A 58 8.57 -4.41 14.27
N GLY A 59 8.56 -5.75 14.19
CA GLY A 59 9.20 -6.50 13.11
C GLY A 59 8.53 -6.36 11.74
N VAL A 60 9.22 -6.90 10.73
CA VAL A 60 8.72 -7.00 9.35
C VAL A 60 7.60 -8.04 9.30
N VAL A 61 6.46 -7.67 8.72
CA VAL A 61 5.32 -8.59 8.50
C VAL A 61 5.21 -9.04 7.04
N SER A 62 5.81 -8.29 6.12
CA SER A 62 5.91 -8.68 4.71
C SER A 62 7.16 -8.06 4.08
N SER A 63 7.90 -8.87 3.31
CA SER A 63 9.12 -8.44 2.62
C SER A 63 9.01 -8.80 1.14
N GLY A 64 8.80 -7.79 0.30
CA GLY A 64 8.79 -7.88 -1.14
C GLY A 64 10.06 -7.29 -1.77
N LYS A 65 10.19 -7.43 -3.10
CA LYS A 65 11.31 -6.84 -3.86
C LYS A 65 11.27 -5.32 -3.92
N GLU A 66 10.10 -4.73 -3.77
CA GLU A 66 9.82 -3.31 -3.99
C GLU A 66 9.62 -2.54 -2.69
N ALA A 67 9.10 -3.20 -1.66
CA ALA A 67 8.80 -2.61 -0.37
C ALA A 67 8.85 -3.65 0.76
N ARG A 68 9.04 -3.16 1.98
CA ARG A 68 8.83 -3.92 3.21
C ARG A 68 7.67 -3.32 3.99
N VAL A 69 6.88 -4.17 4.61
CA VAL A 69 5.78 -3.75 5.49
C VAL A 69 6.12 -4.14 6.91
N TYR A 70 6.07 -3.19 7.79
CA TYR A 70 6.32 -3.35 9.22
C TYR A 70 5.01 -3.22 9.98
N TRP A 71 4.84 -4.00 11.03
CA TRP A 71 3.85 -3.74 12.04
C TRP A 71 4.37 -2.65 12.98
N ALA A 72 3.52 -1.70 13.32
CA ALA A 72 3.81 -0.60 14.23
C ALA A 72 2.57 -0.26 15.05
N GLU A 73 2.73 0.63 16.02
CA GLU A 73 1.65 1.20 16.80
C GLU A 73 1.72 2.73 16.75
N ASP A 74 0.56 3.37 16.81
CA ASP A 74 0.53 4.80 17.07
C ASP A 74 0.74 5.11 18.58
N PRO A 75 0.90 6.38 19.01
CA PRO A 75 1.05 6.73 20.42
C PRO A 75 -0.13 6.34 21.32
N LYS A 76 -1.27 5.92 20.74
CA LYS A 76 -2.46 5.43 21.48
C LYS A 76 -2.56 3.90 21.48
N GLY A 77 -1.55 3.19 20.96
CA GLY A 77 -1.50 1.73 20.89
C GLY A 77 -2.37 1.12 19.78
N ARG A 78 -2.80 1.90 18.78
CA ARG A 78 -3.54 1.39 17.61
C ARG A 78 -2.56 0.83 16.60
N ASP A 79 -2.88 -0.36 16.06
CA ASP A 79 -2.01 -1.06 15.12
C ASP A 79 -1.94 -0.36 13.75
N LEU A 80 -0.72 -0.23 13.22
CA LEU A 80 -0.36 0.41 11.98
C LEU A 80 0.42 -0.54 11.07
N ALA A 81 0.20 -0.41 9.76
CA ALA A 81 1.10 -0.94 8.74
C ALA A 81 1.97 0.20 8.19
N VAL A 82 3.28 0.04 8.28
CA VAL A 82 4.27 0.98 7.77
C VAL A 82 4.95 0.35 6.56
N LYS A 83 4.48 0.70 5.35
CA LYS A 83 5.05 0.23 4.07
C LYS A 83 6.18 1.17 3.66
N ILE A 84 7.39 0.64 3.58
CA ILE A 84 8.59 1.39 3.19
C ILE A 84 9.08 0.89 1.85
N TYR A 85 9.03 1.75 0.83
CA TYR A 85 9.54 1.45 -0.50
C TYR A 85 11.06 1.46 -0.49
N LEU A 86 11.66 0.42 -1.07
CA LEU A 86 13.09 0.25 -1.21
C LEU A 86 13.66 1.09 -2.36
N THR A 87 14.97 1.06 -2.53
CA THR A 87 15.62 1.73 -3.66
C THR A 87 15.10 1.17 -4.99
N MET A 88 14.84 2.05 -5.96
CA MET A 88 14.29 1.68 -7.25
C MET A 88 15.29 0.87 -8.07
N THR A 89 14.98 -0.39 -8.30
CA THR A 89 15.71 -1.24 -9.26
C THR A 89 15.26 -0.95 -10.70
N ALA A 90 16.08 -1.40 -11.68
CA ALA A 90 15.72 -1.28 -13.09
C ALA A 90 14.45 -2.10 -13.43
N GLU A 91 14.27 -3.26 -12.79
CA GLU A 91 13.08 -4.10 -12.94
C GLU A 91 11.84 -3.40 -12.39
N PHE A 92 11.91 -2.85 -11.18
CA PHE A 92 10.80 -2.11 -10.58
C PHE A 92 10.38 -0.94 -11.48
N ARG A 93 11.36 -0.16 -11.95
CA ARG A 93 11.09 0.95 -12.87
C ARG A 93 10.38 0.50 -14.14
N ARG A 94 10.81 -0.60 -14.77
CA ARG A 94 10.12 -1.15 -15.94
C ARG A 94 8.70 -1.62 -15.62
N GLY A 95 8.50 -2.25 -14.46
CA GLY A 95 7.21 -2.74 -14.02
C GLY A 95 6.16 -1.65 -13.83
N ILE A 96 6.56 -0.47 -13.30
CA ILE A 96 5.62 0.62 -13.01
C ILE A 96 5.32 1.54 -14.19
N ILE A 97 6.10 1.49 -15.28
CA ILE A 97 5.94 2.41 -16.44
C ILE A 97 4.49 2.40 -16.94
N LYS A 98 3.90 1.23 -17.17
CA LYS A 98 2.53 1.08 -17.69
C LYS A 98 1.44 1.70 -16.81
N TYR A 99 1.70 1.92 -15.50
CA TYR A 99 0.77 2.52 -14.55
C TYR A 99 0.97 4.03 -14.36
N ILE A 100 2.09 4.57 -14.86
CA ILE A 100 2.41 6.00 -14.76
C ILE A 100 2.38 6.69 -16.13
N GLU A 101 2.39 5.93 -17.21
CA GLU A 101 2.32 6.44 -18.57
C GLU A 101 0.91 6.99 -18.83
N GLY A 102 0.82 8.30 -19.22
CA GLY A 102 -0.47 9.00 -19.32
C GLY A 102 -0.96 9.64 -18.01
N ASP A 103 -0.34 9.38 -16.87
CA ASP A 103 -0.66 10.06 -15.62
C ASP A 103 0.10 11.40 -15.53
N PRO A 104 -0.61 12.55 -15.51
CA PRO A 104 0.02 13.89 -15.50
C PRO A 104 0.92 14.12 -14.29
N ARG A 105 0.75 13.38 -13.20
CA ARG A 105 1.59 13.49 -11.99
C ARG A 105 3.05 13.11 -12.24
N PHE A 106 3.34 12.35 -13.31
CA PHE A 106 4.67 11.80 -13.60
C PHE A 106 5.39 12.45 -14.79
N HIS A 107 4.80 13.42 -15.47
CA HIS A 107 5.37 14.03 -16.68
C HIS A 107 6.80 14.59 -16.54
N ARG A 108 7.18 15.10 -15.35
CA ARG A 108 8.46 15.78 -15.15
C ARG A 108 9.52 14.99 -14.36
N VAL A 109 9.24 13.75 -13.90
CA VAL A 109 10.04 13.09 -12.85
C VAL A 109 10.78 11.84 -13.31
N ARG A 110 10.61 11.42 -14.57
CA ARG A 110 11.19 10.16 -15.12
C ARG A 110 12.71 10.00 -14.95
N ARG A 111 13.47 11.07 -14.64
CA ARG A 111 14.95 11.06 -14.61
C ARG A 111 15.58 10.82 -13.23
N HIS A 112 14.83 10.91 -12.13
CA HIS A 112 15.37 10.77 -10.78
C HIS A 112 14.73 9.58 -10.05
N PRO A 113 15.46 8.46 -9.86
CA PRO A 113 14.92 7.25 -9.24
C PRO A 113 14.24 7.50 -7.89
N ARG A 114 14.89 8.26 -7.00
CA ARG A 114 14.34 8.58 -5.68
C ARG A 114 13.04 9.42 -5.75
N LYS A 115 12.99 10.43 -6.62
CA LYS A 115 11.77 11.22 -6.81
C LYS A 115 10.62 10.37 -7.36
N LEU A 116 10.94 9.40 -8.21
CA LEU A 116 9.95 8.48 -8.76
C LEU A 116 9.35 7.58 -7.67
N ILE A 117 10.17 7.07 -6.73
CA ILE A 117 9.69 6.29 -5.57
C ILE A 117 8.76 7.15 -4.69
N TYR A 118 9.13 8.40 -4.40
CA TYR A 118 8.30 9.30 -3.60
C TYR A 118 6.95 9.59 -4.26
N LEU A 119 6.95 9.77 -5.58
CA LEU A 119 5.71 9.93 -6.34
C LEU A 119 4.88 8.65 -6.36
N TRP A 120 5.52 7.48 -6.48
CA TRP A 120 4.84 6.20 -6.45
C TRP A 120 4.16 5.98 -5.09
N CYS A 121 4.87 6.19 -3.99
CA CYS A 121 4.31 6.16 -2.64
C CYS A 121 3.14 7.16 -2.47
N SER A 122 3.31 8.39 -2.95
CA SER A 122 2.25 9.40 -2.93
C SER A 122 1.06 9.03 -3.82
N LYS A 123 1.28 8.33 -4.96
CA LYS A 123 0.22 7.81 -5.83
C LYS A 123 -0.57 6.74 -5.09
N GLU A 124 0.11 5.76 -4.47
CA GLU A 124 -0.55 4.71 -3.68
C GLU A 124 -1.40 5.30 -2.56
N PHE A 125 -0.86 6.23 -1.78
CA PHE A 125 -1.62 6.90 -0.72
C PHE A 125 -2.88 7.61 -1.24
N ARG A 126 -2.79 8.31 -2.38
CA ARG A 126 -3.95 9.01 -2.97
C ARG A 126 -4.99 8.04 -3.50
N ASN A 127 -4.56 6.96 -4.16
CA ASN A 127 -5.45 5.92 -4.66
C ASN A 127 -6.17 5.22 -3.50
N LEU A 128 -5.42 4.84 -2.46
CA LEU A 128 -5.94 4.23 -1.23
C LEU A 128 -7.00 5.14 -0.58
N ARG A 129 -6.74 6.47 -0.53
CA ARG A 129 -7.68 7.43 0.04
C ARG A 129 -8.95 7.56 -0.80
N LEU A 130 -8.83 7.62 -2.13
CA LEU A 130 -10.00 7.68 -3.02
C LEU A 130 -10.87 6.42 -2.89
N ALA A 131 -10.25 5.24 -2.79
CA ALA A 131 -10.97 3.99 -2.57
C ALA A 131 -11.67 3.96 -1.20
N TYR A 132 -10.98 4.40 -0.14
CA TYR A 132 -11.55 4.51 1.20
C TYR A 132 -12.74 5.47 1.23
N ASP A 133 -12.62 6.66 0.65
CA ASP A 133 -13.66 7.68 0.59
C ASP A 133 -14.88 7.23 -0.25
N ALA A 134 -14.67 6.33 -1.22
CA ALA A 134 -15.74 5.71 -2.02
C ALA A 134 -16.50 4.58 -1.28
N GLY A 135 -16.10 4.25 -0.06
CA GLY A 135 -16.71 3.19 0.75
C GLY A 135 -16.30 1.78 0.34
N VAL A 136 -15.11 1.62 -0.25
CA VAL A 136 -14.48 0.31 -0.44
C VAL A 136 -13.71 -0.06 0.81
N ARG A 137 -13.81 -1.31 1.26
CA ARG A 137 -13.03 -1.75 2.43
C ARG A 137 -11.57 -1.96 2.04
N VAL A 138 -10.77 -1.03 2.49
CA VAL A 138 -9.32 -0.94 2.28
C VAL A 138 -8.66 -0.53 3.59
N PRO A 139 -7.34 -0.73 3.78
CA PRO A 139 -6.64 -0.17 4.94
C PRO A 139 -6.86 1.34 5.02
N LYS A 140 -7.31 1.85 6.18
CA LYS A 140 -7.49 3.29 6.36
C LYS A 140 -6.17 4.03 6.12
N PRO A 141 -6.10 4.97 5.15
CA PRO A 141 -4.90 5.76 4.91
C PRO A 141 -4.65 6.75 6.05
N ILE A 142 -3.42 6.81 6.55
CA ILE A 142 -3.05 7.68 7.68
C ILE A 142 -2.12 8.78 7.21
N LYS A 143 -0.95 8.43 6.68
CA LYS A 143 0.06 9.40 6.25
C LYS A 143 0.95 8.81 5.15
N ALA A 144 1.42 9.68 4.24
CA ALA A 144 2.55 9.35 3.37
C ALA A 144 3.64 10.39 3.54
N LYS A 145 4.90 9.95 3.63
CA LYS A 145 6.07 10.83 3.70
C LYS A 145 7.23 10.21 2.94
N SER A 146 7.72 10.91 1.93
CA SER A 146 8.79 10.42 1.05
C SER A 146 8.44 9.05 0.43
N ASN A 147 9.15 7.99 0.80
CA ASN A 147 8.92 6.60 0.39
C ASN A 147 8.21 5.76 1.46
N ILE A 148 7.59 6.37 2.45
CA ILE A 148 6.91 5.69 3.56
C ILE A 148 5.41 5.96 3.47
N LEU A 149 4.62 4.88 3.49
CA LEU A 149 3.16 4.89 3.57
C LEU A 149 2.73 4.28 4.90
N VAL A 150 1.98 5.05 5.69
CA VAL A 150 1.38 4.61 6.96
C VAL A 150 -0.12 4.47 6.77
N MET A 151 -0.65 3.30 7.14
CA MET A 151 -2.05 2.93 7.00
C MET A 151 -2.49 2.00 8.14
N GLU A 152 -3.77 1.71 8.23
CA GLU A 152 -4.34 0.71 9.13
C GLU A 152 -3.64 -0.65 8.92
N PHE A 153 -3.30 -1.31 10.02
CA PHE A 153 -2.85 -2.70 9.97
C PHE A 153 -4.06 -3.64 9.94
N ILE A 154 -4.17 -4.43 8.89
CA ILE A 154 -5.20 -5.46 8.78
C ILE A 154 -4.65 -6.71 9.44
N GLY A 155 -4.84 -6.80 10.76
CA GLY A 155 -4.30 -7.86 11.59
C GLY A 155 -5.24 -9.05 11.71
N ASP A 156 -4.64 -10.20 12.01
CA ASP A 156 -5.34 -11.40 12.44
C ASP A 156 -6.09 -11.11 13.76
N PRO A 157 -7.38 -11.46 13.87
CA PRO A 157 -8.15 -11.16 15.07
C PRO A 157 -7.69 -11.92 16.32
N GLU A 158 -6.99 -13.07 16.14
CA GLU A 158 -6.56 -13.94 17.24
C GLU A 158 -5.11 -13.67 17.68
N VAL A 159 -4.26 -13.22 16.74
CA VAL A 159 -2.82 -13.06 17.00
C VAL A 159 -2.39 -11.64 16.63
N ARG A 160 -2.20 -10.81 17.65
CA ARG A 160 -1.74 -9.43 17.47
C ARG A 160 -0.38 -9.38 16.76
N GLY A 161 -0.22 -8.46 15.81
CA GLY A 161 1.00 -8.30 15.01
C GLY A 161 1.14 -9.27 13.85
N ARG A 162 0.27 -10.29 13.75
CA ARG A 162 0.18 -11.16 12.57
C ARG A 162 -0.77 -10.50 11.56
N PRO A 163 -0.41 -10.37 10.28
CA PRO A 163 -1.34 -9.91 9.26
C PRO A 163 -2.47 -10.92 9.04
N ALA A 164 -3.66 -10.44 8.73
CA ALA A 164 -4.75 -11.30 8.27
C ALA A 164 -4.32 -12.06 7.01
N PRO A 165 -4.80 -13.31 6.83
CA PRO A 165 -4.45 -14.12 5.67
C PRO A 165 -4.97 -13.49 4.36
N LEU A 166 -4.29 -13.78 3.25
CA LEU A 166 -4.78 -13.43 1.93
C LEU A 166 -5.92 -14.37 1.52
N LEU A 167 -6.78 -13.90 0.63
CA LEU A 167 -7.92 -14.67 0.11
C LEU A 167 -7.46 -15.98 -0.54
N LYS A 168 -6.27 -16.00 -1.15
CA LYS A 168 -5.66 -17.22 -1.71
C LYS A 168 -5.30 -18.27 -0.66
N ASP A 169 -4.97 -17.85 0.57
CA ASP A 169 -4.52 -18.72 1.66
C ASP A 169 -5.70 -19.12 2.57
N MET A 170 -6.71 -18.28 2.67
CA MET A 170 -7.93 -18.51 3.42
C MET A 170 -9.15 -18.10 2.57
N PRO A 171 -9.71 -19.03 1.78
CA PRO A 171 -10.94 -18.80 1.03
C PRO A 171 -12.11 -18.42 1.96
N PRO A 172 -13.08 -17.62 1.49
CA PRO A 172 -14.24 -17.25 2.31
C PRO A 172 -15.15 -18.46 2.56
N LYS A 173 -15.82 -18.48 3.70
CA LYS A 173 -16.78 -19.52 4.05
C LYS A 173 -18.05 -19.46 3.19
N ASP A 174 -18.43 -18.23 2.79
CA ASP A 174 -19.53 -17.94 1.88
C ASP A 174 -18.97 -17.29 0.60
N PRO A 175 -18.55 -18.10 -0.39
CA PRO A 175 -17.91 -17.60 -1.59
C PRO A 175 -18.86 -16.77 -2.49
N GLU A 176 -20.16 -17.08 -2.51
CA GLU A 176 -21.14 -16.33 -3.30
C GLU A 176 -21.27 -14.90 -2.78
N ARG A 177 -21.51 -14.74 -1.48
CA ARG A 177 -21.57 -13.43 -0.83
C ARG A 177 -20.25 -12.65 -0.95
N ALA A 178 -19.12 -13.37 -0.89
CA ALA A 178 -17.79 -12.76 -1.04
C ALA A 178 -17.58 -12.22 -2.46
N LEU A 179 -18.02 -12.96 -3.49
CA LEU A 179 -18.02 -12.49 -4.88
C LEU A 179 -18.86 -11.21 -5.03
N ASP A 180 -20.10 -11.21 -4.55
CA ASP A 180 -20.98 -10.04 -4.61
C ASP A 180 -20.33 -8.82 -3.95
N THR A 181 -19.69 -9.02 -2.79
CA THR A 181 -18.99 -7.95 -2.07
C THR A 181 -17.83 -7.38 -2.90
N ILE A 182 -17.01 -8.23 -3.54
CA ILE A 182 -15.88 -7.77 -4.36
C ILE A 182 -16.38 -7.08 -5.63
N LEU A 183 -17.42 -7.59 -6.26
CA LEU A 183 -18.03 -6.94 -7.44
C LEU A 183 -18.59 -5.56 -7.10
N ASP A 184 -19.25 -5.40 -5.95
CA ASP A 184 -19.71 -4.09 -5.43
C ASP A 184 -18.52 -3.15 -5.18
N TYR A 185 -17.40 -3.66 -4.65
CA TYR A 185 -16.19 -2.85 -4.48
C TYR A 185 -15.61 -2.39 -5.82
N ILE A 186 -15.56 -3.26 -6.85
CA ILE A 186 -15.10 -2.88 -8.19
C ILE A 186 -16.04 -1.83 -8.79
N TYR A 187 -17.34 -1.99 -8.63
CA TYR A 187 -18.33 -1.00 -9.07
C TYR A 187 -18.12 0.36 -8.39
N LYS A 188 -17.94 0.39 -7.07
CA LYS A 188 -17.68 1.63 -6.30
C LYS A 188 -16.37 2.27 -6.72
N LEU A 189 -15.31 1.48 -6.93
CA LEU A 189 -14.03 1.97 -7.44
C LEU A 189 -14.20 2.68 -8.78
N TYR A 190 -14.87 2.04 -9.73
CA TYR A 190 -15.02 2.57 -11.08
C TYR A 190 -15.95 3.79 -11.14
N ASN A 191 -17.08 3.77 -10.40
CA ASN A 191 -18.11 4.77 -10.53
C ASN A 191 -18.06 5.90 -9.48
N LYS A 192 -17.49 5.65 -8.29
CA LYS A 192 -17.38 6.66 -7.23
C LYS A 192 -15.96 7.19 -7.06
N ALA A 193 -14.95 6.32 -7.11
CA ALA A 193 -13.56 6.72 -6.95
C ALA A 193 -12.90 7.11 -8.28
N GLU A 194 -13.53 6.80 -9.43
CA GLU A 194 -12.96 6.94 -10.78
C GLU A 194 -11.61 6.23 -10.91
N LEU A 195 -11.50 5.04 -10.30
CA LEU A 195 -10.30 4.21 -10.26
C LEU A 195 -10.55 2.81 -10.79
N VAL A 196 -9.48 2.21 -11.31
CA VAL A 196 -9.32 0.78 -11.56
C VAL A 196 -8.12 0.32 -10.74
N HIS A 197 -8.23 -0.80 -10.03
CA HIS A 197 -7.15 -1.32 -9.19
C HIS A 197 -5.93 -1.73 -10.03
N ALA A 198 -6.18 -2.28 -11.20
CA ALA A 198 -5.19 -2.65 -12.21
C ALA A 198 -4.21 -3.77 -11.80
N ASP A 199 -4.48 -4.46 -10.69
CA ASP A 199 -3.78 -5.66 -10.24
C ASP A 199 -4.62 -6.44 -9.22
N LEU A 200 -5.96 -6.41 -9.35
CA LEU A 200 -6.86 -7.08 -8.43
C LEU A 200 -6.85 -8.60 -8.66
N SER A 201 -6.66 -9.33 -7.57
CA SER A 201 -6.70 -10.79 -7.54
C SER A 201 -6.77 -11.29 -6.09
N GLU A 202 -6.90 -12.60 -5.91
CA GLU A 202 -6.84 -13.29 -4.63
C GLU A 202 -5.55 -13.04 -3.82
N TYR A 203 -4.51 -12.49 -4.46
CA TYR A 203 -3.23 -12.11 -3.84
C TYR A 203 -3.25 -10.70 -3.23
N ASN A 204 -4.22 -9.88 -3.62
CA ASN A 204 -4.35 -8.48 -3.18
C ASN A 204 -5.65 -8.23 -2.41
N ILE A 205 -6.23 -9.30 -1.83
CA ILE A 205 -7.40 -9.24 -0.95
C ILE A 205 -7.05 -10.03 0.32
N MET A 206 -7.22 -9.41 1.48
CA MET A 206 -7.13 -10.07 2.77
C MET A 206 -8.51 -10.52 3.23
N ASN A 207 -8.58 -11.71 3.84
CA ASN A 207 -9.78 -12.22 4.50
C ASN A 207 -9.60 -12.13 6.02
N ARG A 208 -10.08 -11.05 6.61
CA ARG A 208 -10.07 -10.86 8.06
C ARG A 208 -11.38 -11.36 8.66
N ASN A 209 -11.47 -12.66 8.91
CA ASN A 209 -12.69 -13.27 9.47
C ASN A 209 -13.95 -12.89 8.68
N GLU A 210 -13.94 -13.13 7.36
CA GLU A 210 -14.97 -12.81 6.36
C GLU A 210 -15.11 -11.31 6.01
N GLU A 211 -14.36 -10.42 6.64
CA GLU A 211 -14.19 -9.05 6.17
C GLU A 211 -13.12 -9.02 5.07
N LEU A 212 -13.55 -8.79 3.83
CA LEU A 212 -12.65 -8.72 2.67
C LEU A 212 -12.06 -7.32 2.53
N VAL A 213 -10.74 -7.22 2.54
CA VAL A 213 -10.00 -5.96 2.51
C VAL A 213 -9.06 -5.93 1.31
N ILE A 214 -9.27 -5.00 0.37
CA ILE A 214 -8.41 -4.85 -0.81
C ILE A 214 -7.16 -4.06 -0.42
N ILE A 215 -5.98 -4.61 -0.78
CA ILE A 215 -4.66 -4.04 -0.48
C ILE A 215 -3.85 -3.79 -1.75
N ASP A 216 -2.71 -3.10 -1.64
CA ASP A 216 -1.74 -2.81 -2.71
C ASP A 216 -2.27 -1.91 -3.83
N TRP A 217 -2.38 -0.63 -3.52
CA TRP A 217 -2.96 0.42 -4.38
C TRP A 217 -1.95 1.14 -5.30
N GLY A 218 -0.69 0.67 -5.32
CA GLY A 218 0.36 1.26 -6.14
C GLY A 218 0.04 1.21 -7.63
N SER A 219 -0.45 0.07 -8.12
CA SER A 219 -0.80 -0.15 -9.53
C SER A 219 -2.08 0.58 -9.98
N ALA A 220 -2.97 0.94 -9.04
CA ALA A 220 -4.27 1.51 -9.38
C ALA A 220 -4.18 2.78 -10.25
N VAL A 221 -5.00 2.86 -11.29
CA VAL A 221 -5.02 3.94 -12.28
C VAL A 221 -6.36 4.66 -12.28
N LYS A 222 -6.36 5.91 -12.76
CA LYS A 222 -7.60 6.66 -12.96
C LYS A 222 -8.41 6.12 -14.13
N LYS A 223 -9.73 6.29 -14.10
CA LYS A 223 -10.66 5.98 -15.20
C LYS A 223 -10.27 6.69 -16.52
N SER A 224 -9.55 7.81 -16.45
CA SER A 224 -9.00 8.52 -17.62
C SER A 224 -7.69 7.94 -18.17
N HIS A 225 -7.15 6.86 -17.58
CA HIS A 225 -5.91 6.23 -18.05
C HIS A 225 -6.14 5.50 -19.37
N PRO A 226 -5.23 5.60 -20.38
CA PRO A 226 -5.43 4.96 -21.70
C PRO A 226 -5.74 3.46 -21.65
N MET A 227 -5.14 2.73 -20.70
CA MET A 227 -5.30 1.27 -20.56
C MET A 227 -6.34 0.88 -19.50
N GLN A 228 -7.17 1.81 -19.02
CA GLN A 228 -8.09 1.52 -17.92
C GLN A 228 -9.07 0.37 -18.22
N ALA A 229 -9.57 0.30 -19.46
CA ALA A 229 -10.52 -0.76 -19.88
C ALA A 229 -9.88 -2.15 -19.83
N GLU A 230 -8.64 -2.27 -20.33
CA GLU A 230 -7.87 -3.52 -20.30
C GLU A 230 -7.58 -3.95 -18.85
N PHE A 231 -7.21 -3.00 -17.98
CA PHE A 231 -6.97 -3.29 -16.59
C PHE A 231 -8.23 -3.69 -15.84
N LEU A 232 -9.37 -3.02 -16.09
CA LEU A 232 -10.66 -3.38 -15.51
C LEU A 232 -11.08 -4.80 -15.92
N GLU A 233 -10.98 -5.10 -17.22
CA GLU A 233 -11.31 -6.42 -17.75
C GLU A 233 -10.44 -7.51 -17.10
N ARG A 234 -9.14 -7.27 -16.94
CA ARG A 234 -8.22 -8.20 -16.27
C ARG A 234 -8.57 -8.40 -14.80
N ASP A 235 -8.85 -7.33 -14.07
CA ASP A 235 -9.23 -7.38 -12.67
C ASP A 235 -10.51 -8.22 -12.48
N VAL A 236 -11.56 -7.94 -13.25
CA VAL A 236 -12.81 -8.70 -13.21
C VAL A 236 -12.58 -10.17 -13.59
N ARG A 237 -11.85 -10.43 -14.65
CA ARG A 237 -11.52 -11.80 -15.09
C ARG A 237 -10.77 -12.59 -14.01
N ASN A 238 -9.83 -11.98 -13.31
CA ASN A 238 -9.10 -12.63 -12.22
C ASN A 238 -10.04 -13.03 -11.08
N ILE A 239 -10.94 -12.13 -10.68
CA ILE A 239 -11.92 -12.38 -9.61
C ILE A 239 -12.89 -13.50 -10.02
N LEU A 240 -13.52 -13.39 -11.18
CA LEU A 240 -14.45 -14.43 -11.66
C LEU A 240 -13.78 -15.80 -11.76
N ARG A 241 -12.54 -15.85 -12.28
CA ARG A 241 -11.76 -17.08 -12.35
C ARG A 241 -11.49 -17.68 -10.97
N TYR A 242 -11.16 -16.86 -9.97
CA TYR A 242 -10.90 -17.34 -8.62
C TYR A 242 -12.17 -17.95 -8.00
N PHE A 243 -13.31 -17.25 -8.05
CA PHE A 243 -14.56 -17.75 -7.47
C PHE A 243 -15.15 -18.94 -8.23
N SER A 244 -15.00 -19.01 -9.54
CA SER A 244 -15.36 -20.19 -10.33
C SER A 244 -14.60 -21.45 -9.88
N LYS A 245 -13.31 -21.31 -9.52
CA LYS A 245 -12.52 -22.42 -8.94
C LYS A 245 -13.02 -22.86 -7.55
N LEU A 246 -13.70 -22.00 -6.83
CA LEU A 246 -14.34 -22.32 -5.55
C LEU A 246 -15.75 -22.93 -5.73
N GLY A 247 -16.19 -23.15 -6.98
CA GLY A 247 -17.48 -23.76 -7.29
C GLY A 247 -18.65 -22.79 -7.37
N VAL A 248 -18.41 -21.48 -7.34
CA VAL A 248 -19.46 -20.46 -7.51
C VAL A 248 -19.87 -20.41 -8.98
N ASP A 249 -21.20 -20.35 -9.23
CA ASP A 249 -21.75 -20.04 -10.56
C ASP A 249 -21.57 -18.54 -10.83
N VAL A 250 -20.50 -18.19 -11.55
CA VAL A 250 -20.11 -16.79 -11.79
C VAL A 250 -20.81 -16.23 -13.04
N PRO A 251 -21.23 -14.95 -13.03
CA PRO A 251 -21.75 -14.30 -14.22
C PRO A 251 -20.69 -14.20 -15.31
N SER A 252 -21.11 -14.01 -16.56
CA SER A 252 -20.15 -13.84 -17.66
C SER A 252 -19.36 -12.51 -17.49
N LEU A 253 -18.12 -12.52 -17.96
CA LEU A 253 -17.27 -11.32 -17.94
C LEU A 253 -17.96 -10.12 -18.61
N LYS A 254 -18.68 -10.36 -19.71
CA LYS A 254 -19.39 -9.32 -20.46
C LYS A 254 -20.51 -8.70 -19.64
N GLU A 255 -21.31 -9.49 -18.96
CA GLU A 255 -22.39 -9.01 -18.07
C GLU A 255 -21.85 -8.15 -16.95
N VAL A 256 -20.79 -8.60 -16.26
CA VAL A 256 -20.18 -7.83 -15.16
C VAL A 256 -19.60 -6.51 -15.68
N LEU A 257 -18.87 -6.51 -16.80
CA LEU A 257 -18.32 -5.30 -17.38
C LEU A 257 -19.41 -4.32 -17.82
N SER A 258 -20.49 -4.80 -18.46
CA SER A 258 -21.64 -3.98 -18.84
C SER A 258 -22.30 -3.35 -17.63
N TRP A 259 -22.47 -4.10 -16.55
CA TRP A 259 -23.02 -3.57 -15.30
C TRP A 259 -22.13 -2.51 -14.66
N ILE A 260 -20.79 -2.73 -14.63
CA ILE A 260 -19.84 -1.78 -14.01
C ILE A 260 -19.77 -0.48 -14.81
N VAL A 261 -19.71 -0.58 -16.15
CA VAL A 261 -19.52 0.59 -17.03
C VAL A 261 -20.84 1.34 -17.29
N GLY A 262 -21.98 0.67 -17.09
CA GLY A 262 -23.31 1.26 -17.30
C GLY A 262 -23.72 1.29 -18.78
N SER A 263 -23.29 0.30 -19.57
CA SER A 263 -23.59 0.16 -21.00
C SER A 263 -24.55 -0.99 -21.26
#